data_e67f0618e74d17ff9f4415cf889d7cd0
#
_entry.id   e67f0618e74d17ff9f4415cf889d7cd0
#
_cell.length_a   1.000
_cell.length_b   1.000
_cell.length_c   1.000
_cell.angle_alpha   90.00
_cell.angle_beta   90.00
_cell.angle_gamma   90.00
#
_symmetry.space_group_name_H-M   'P 1'
#
loop_
_entity.id
_entity.type
_entity.pdbx_description
1 polymer ?
#
loop_
_entity_poly.entity_id
_entity_poly.type
_entity_poly.pdbx_seq_one_letter_code
_entity_poly.pdbx_strand_id
1 'polypeptide(L)'
;MRIGINGFGRIGRSVFRILDEVEGIEVVAINDLFDNDALRYLLSYDTVMGPFGKSLKLEDDHFITQNTSAKLLKERNPAALPWAELGVDAVVEATGVFRKREQLEQHLEAGAGRVVLTVPAKDPVDYTVVLGVNEDGLNEGHRIISNASCTTNCLAPMARVLDESFGIEEGVINTVHAYTNDQRLADVPHTDWRRSRAAAENIIPTSTGAAKAVGEVLPQLQGKLHGIAARVPVPDGSVVDLFVKLGKRVTVDDVNAVVRAASESQRLGGILQYSDIPIVSTDIIGNSHSSIYDAGFTGVTADRYLRVLNWYDNEWGYSCRVRDLLALIKNW
;
A
#
# COMPACT_ATOMS: atom_id res chain seq x y z
N MET A 1 -18.58 -3.59 -10.65
CA MET A 1 -17.49 -2.69 -11.05
C MET A 1 -16.47 -3.50 -11.83
N ARG A 2 -16.08 -3.06 -13.02
CA ARG A 2 -15.15 -3.75 -13.93
C ARG A 2 -13.76 -3.11 -13.81
N ILE A 3 -12.76 -3.92 -13.50
CA ILE A 3 -11.40 -3.46 -13.18
C ILE A 3 -10.41 -3.91 -14.25
N GLY A 4 -9.59 -2.96 -14.74
CA GLY A 4 -8.35 -3.24 -15.45
C GLY A 4 -7.17 -3.19 -14.49
N ILE A 5 -6.23 -4.13 -14.56
CA ILE A 5 -4.96 -4.06 -13.82
C ILE A 5 -3.85 -3.76 -14.83
N ASN A 6 -3.16 -2.64 -14.65
CA ASN A 6 -1.96 -2.31 -15.44
C ASN A 6 -0.70 -2.57 -14.60
N GLY A 7 0.07 -3.57 -15.00
CA GLY A 7 1.20 -4.10 -14.25
C GLY A 7 0.84 -5.28 -13.34
N PHE A 8 1.34 -6.47 -13.69
CA PHE A 8 1.07 -7.71 -12.97
C PHE A 8 2.27 -8.19 -12.16
N GLY A 9 2.96 -7.22 -11.53
CA GLY A 9 4.02 -7.43 -10.55
C GLY A 9 3.48 -7.93 -9.20
N ARG A 10 4.25 -7.72 -8.11
CA ARG A 10 3.85 -8.15 -6.76
C ARG A 10 2.47 -7.61 -6.35
N ILE A 11 2.27 -6.28 -6.45
CA ILE A 11 1.02 -5.63 -6.05
C ILE A 11 -0.14 -6.01 -6.99
N GLY A 12 0.08 -5.99 -8.32
CA GLY A 12 -0.97 -6.38 -9.27
C GLY A 12 -1.48 -7.80 -9.04
N ARG A 13 -0.59 -8.77 -8.75
CA ARG A 13 -0.97 -10.16 -8.42
C ARG A 13 -1.68 -10.26 -7.06
N SER A 14 -1.21 -9.55 -6.04
CA SER A 14 -1.89 -9.53 -4.73
C SER A 14 -3.29 -8.93 -4.82
N VAL A 15 -3.45 -7.83 -5.57
CA VAL A 15 -4.76 -7.23 -5.85
C VAL A 15 -5.66 -8.22 -6.61
N PHE A 16 -5.15 -8.89 -7.64
CA PHE A 16 -5.90 -9.91 -8.37
C PHE A 16 -6.38 -11.04 -7.44
N ARG A 17 -5.49 -11.60 -6.62
CA ARG A 17 -5.82 -12.67 -5.66
C ARG A 17 -6.93 -12.27 -4.70
N ILE A 18 -6.90 -11.01 -4.24
CA ILE A 18 -7.90 -10.45 -3.33
C ILE A 18 -9.23 -10.22 -4.06
N LEU A 19 -9.19 -9.56 -5.23
CA LEU A 19 -10.40 -9.21 -5.99
C LEU A 19 -11.13 -10.42 -6.56
N ASP A 20 -10.43 -11.52 -6.83
CA ASP A 20 -11.04 -12.77 -7.29
C ASP A 20 -12.07 -13.37 -6.30
N GLU A 21 -12.12 -12.88 -5.05
CA GLU A 21 -13.07 -13.30 -4.02
C GLU A 21 -14.12 -12.24 -3.67
N VAL A 22 -14.07 -11.07 -4.32
CA VAL A 22 -14.92 -9.94 -3.96
C VAL A 22 -16.14 -9.83 -4.86
N GLU A 23 -17.34 -10.03 -4.30
CA GLU A 23 -18.59 -9.85 -5.03
C GLU A 23 -18.78 -8.41 -5.53
N GLY A 24 -19.21 -8.30 -6.80
CA GLY A 24 -19.53 -7.02 -7.43
C GLY A 24 -18.32 -6.21 -7.86
N ILE A 25 -17.11 -6.78 -7.79
CA ILE A 25 -15.89 -6.24 -8.40
C ILE A 25 -15.26 -7.34 -9.25
N GLU A 26 -15.11 -7.11 -10.55
CA GLU A 26 -14.63 -8.09 -11.52
C GLU A 26 -13.34 -7.57 -12.19
N VAL A 27 -12.26 -8.34 -12.16
CA VAL A 27 -11.08 -8.05 -12.98
C VAL A 27 -11.33 -8.56 -14.40
N VAL A 28 -11.50 -7.65 -15.34
CA VAL A 28 -11.83 -7.98 -16.73
C VAL A 28 -10.64 -7.96 -17.66
N ALA A 29 -9.55 -7.29 -17.26
CA ALA A 29 -8.33 -7.28 -18.05
C ALA A 29 -7.08 -7.06 -17.17
N ILE A 30 -5.99 -7.62 -17.63
CA ILE A 30 -4.65 -7.48 -17.04
C ILE A 30 -3.71 -7.11 -18.16
N ASN A 31 -2.98 -6.02 -18.03
CA ASN A 31 -1.94 -5.62 -18.96
C ASN A 31 -0.56 -5.78 -18.32
N ASP A 32 0.31 -6.55 -18.97
CA ASP A 32 1.72 -6.66 -18.64
C ASP A 32 2.52 -6.98 -19.90
N LEU A 33 3.82 -6.63 -19.93
CA LEU A 33 4.66 -6.81 -21.10
C LEU A 33 5.32 -8.19 -21.17
N PHE A 34 5.22 -8.98 -20.12
CA PHE A 34 5.77 -10.32 -20.06
C PHE A 34 4.89 -11.36 -20.73
N ASP A 35 5.43 -12.55 -20.88
CA ASP A 35 4.75 -13.70 -21.45
C ASP A 35 3.62 -14.19 -20.54
N ASN A 36 2.47 -14.56 -21.13
CA ASN A 36 1.26 -14.98 -20.40
C ASN A 36 1.49 -16.23 -19.55
N ASP A 37 2.27 -17.20 -20.01
CA ASP A 37 2.62 -18.40 -19.23
C ASP A 37 3.52 -18.06 -18.04
N ALA A 38 4.45 -17.12 -18.21
CA ALA A 38 5.27 -16.63 -17.10
C ALA A 38 4.40 -15.89 -16.04
N LEU A 39 3.43 -15.08 -16.47
CA LEU A 39 2.49 -14.41 -15.55
C LEU A 39 1.60 -15.42 -14.84
N ARG A 40 1.11 -16.44 -15.55
CA ARG A 40 0.34 -17.56 -14.97
C ARG A 40 1.16 -18.31 -13.92
N TYR A 41 2.42 -18.65 -14.24
CA TYR A 41 3.32 -19.31 -13.31
C TYR A 41 3.52 -18.51 -12.03
N LEU A 42 3.79 -17.18 -12.14
CA LEU A 42 4.02 -16.31 -11.01
C LEU A 42 2.74 -16.01 -10.20
N LEU A 43 1.55 -16.12 -10.80
CA LEU A 43 0.30 -16.06 -10.05
C LEU A 43 0.05 -17.37 -9.30
N SER A 44 0.39 -18.53 -9.93
CA SER A 44 0.20 -19.86 -9.34
C SER A 44 1.15 -20.11 -8.17
N TYR A 45 2.39 -19.62 -8.25
CA TYR A 45 3.44 -19.86 -7.27
C TYR A 45 4.06 -18.55 -6.81
N ASP A 46 4.02 -18.29 -5.52
CA ASP A 46 4.60 -17.11 -4.92
C ASP A 46 5.40 -17.47 -3.67
N THR A 47 6.63 -17.00 -3.59
CA THR A 47 7.55 -17.31 -2.49
C THR A 47 7.05 -16.78 -1.14
N VAL A 48 6.36 -15.64 -1.15
CA VAL A 48 5.90 -14.93 0.05
C VAL A 48 4.45 -15.33 0.38
N MET A 49 3.56 -15.17 -0.60
CA MET A 49 2.12 -15.40 -0.43
C MET A 49 1.71 -16.88 -0.60
N GLY A 50 2.65 -17.75 -0.95
CA GLY A 50 2.37 -19.16 -1.21
C GLY A 50 1.60 -19.40 -2.50
N PRO A 51 1.17 -20.65 -2.75
CA PRO A 51 0.43 -21.02 -3.94
C PRO A 51 -0.92 -20.29 -4.00
N PHE A 52 -1.41 -20.02 -5.22
CA PHE A 52 -2.72 -19.36 -5.41
C PHE A 52 -3.89 -20.16 -4.82
N GLY A 53 -3.75 -21.48 -4.72
CA GLY A 53 -4.73 -22.34 -4.04
C GLY A 53 -6.03 -22.58 -4.79
N LYS A 54 -6.19 -21.96 -5.99
CA LYS A 54 -7.38 -22.09 -6.84
C LYS A 54 -7.02 -22.61 -8.23
N SER A 55 -8.02 -23.15 -8.94
CA SER A 55 -7.85 -23.48 -10.35
C SER A 55 -7.61 -22.21 -11.16
N LEU A 56 -6.52 -22.18 -11.92
CA LEU A 56 -6.17 -21.10 -12.84
C LEU A 56 -5.85 -21.69 -14.21
N LYS A 57 -6.62 -21.31 -15.21
CA LYS A 57 -6.39 -21.68 -16.59
C LYS A 57 -5.94 -20.48 -17.39
N LEU A 58 -5.16 -20.73 -18.43
CA LEU A 58 -4.83 -19.79 -19.49
C LEU A 58 -5.44 -20.33 -20.79
N GLU A 59 -6.49 -19.72 -21.29
CA GLU A 59 -7.20 -20.12 -22.50
C GLU A 59 -7.53 -18.83 -23.29
N ASP A 60 -7.24 -18.82 -24.57
CA ASP A 60 -7.53 -17.70 -25.50
C ASP A 60 -7.13 -16.31 -24.96
N ASP A 61 -5.89 -16.21 -24.45
CA ASP A 61 -5.38 -15.01 -23.81
C ASP A 61 -6.21 -14.50 -22.61
N HIS A 62 -6.87 -15.41 -21.88
CA HIS A 62 -7.55 -15.09 -20.64
C HIS A 62 -7.02 -15.90 -19.47
N PHE A 63 -6.90 -15.25 -18.31
CA PHE A 63 -6.85 -15.95 -17.04
C PHE A 63 -8.27 -16.26 -16.59
N ILE A 64 -8.53 -17.56 -16.40
CA ILE A 64 -9.84 -18.06 -15.99
C ILE A 64 -9.69 -18.74 -14.64
N THR A 65 -10.41 -18.23 -13.66
CA THR A 65 -10.64 -18.86 -12.35
C THR A 65 -12.10 -19.29 -12.25
N GLN A 66 -12.57 -19.67 -11.06
CA GLN A 66 -14.00 -19.90 -10.83
C GLN A 66 -14.80 -18.60 -10.89
N ASN A 67 -14.20 -17.46 -10.51
CA ASN A 67 -14.89 -16.19 -10.31
C ASN A 67 -14.54 -15.12 -11.36
N THR A 68 -13.42 -15.30 -12.08
CA THR A 68 -12.85 -14.28 -12.96
C THR A 68 -12.53 -14.84 -14.34
N SER A 69 -12.81 -14.04 -15.38
CA SER A 69 -12.27 -14.24 -16.72
C SER A 69 -11.62 -12.93 -17.19
N ALA A 70 -10.31 -12.81 -16.98
CA ALA A 70 -9.55 -11.59 -17.25
C ALA A 70 -8.75 -11.71 -18.55
N LYS A 71 -9.00 -10.82 -19.52
CA LYS A 71 -8.25 -10.74 -20.78
C LYS A 71 -6.81 -10.26 -20.52
N LEU A 72 -5.85 -10.94 -21.09
CA LEU A 72 -4.44 -10.56 -21.02
C LEU A 72 -4.09 -9.64 -22.19
N LEU A 73 -3.48 -8.52 -21.88
CA LEU A 73 -3.04 -7.50 -22.82
C LEU A 73 -1.53 -7.33 -22.72
N LYS A 74 -0.92 -6.86 -23.81
CA LYS A 74 0.52 -6.66 -23.91
C LYS A 74 0.84 -5.31 -24.56
N GLU A 75 0.30 -4.25 -23.97
CA GLU A 75 0.41 -2.90 -24.50
C GLU A 75 1.31 -2.02 -23.61
N ARG A 76 2.30 -1.39 -24.23
CA ARG A 76 3.23 -0.50 -23.53
C ARG A 76 2.66 0.90 -23.31
N ASN A 77 1.85 1.38 -24.26
CA ASN A 77 1.27 2.72 -24.22
C ASN A 77 -0.10 2.70 -23.55
N PRO A 78 -0.29 3.30 -22.37
CA PRO A 78 -1.58 3.29 -21.68
C PRO A 78 -2.75 3.86 -22.52
N ALA A 79 -2.48 4.83 -23.40
CA ALA A 79 -3.49 5.42 -24.28
C ALA A 79 -4.02 4.46 -25.37
N ALA A 80 -3.30 3.37 -25.65
CA ALA A 80 -3.70 2.36 -26.64
C ALA A 80 -4.41 1.15 -26.01
N LEU A 81 -4.58 1.14 -24.69
CA LEU A 81 -5.28 0.07 -24.00
C LEU A 81 -6.79 0.12 -24.28
N PRO A 82 -7.47 -1.01 -24.53
CA PRO A 82 -8.86 -1.02 -24.96
C PRO A 82 -9.85 -0.92 -23.78
N TRP A 83 -9.62 0.03 -22.85
CA TRP A 83 -10.45 0.15 -21.65
C TRP A 83 -11.92 0.46 -21.95
N ALA A 84 -12.19 1.31 -22.95
CA ALA A 84 -13.55 1.60 -23.40
C ALA A 84 -14.27 0.36 -23.93
N GLU A 85 -13.61 -0.45 -24.78
CA GLU A 85 -14.18 -1.66 -25.36
C GLU A 85 -14.49 -2.72 -24.30
N LEU A 86 -13.63 -2.80 -23.28
CA LEU A 86 -13.74 -3.74 -22.17
C LEU A 86 -14.66 -3.22 -21.05
N GLY A 87 -15.18 -2.00 -21.17
CA GLY A 87 -16.05 -1.39 -20.19
C GLY A 87 -15.40 -1.26 -18.81
N VAL A 88 -14.14 -0.83 -18.76
CA VAL A 88 -13.39 -0.71 -17.52
C VAL A 88 -13.82 0.53 -16.74
N ASP A 89 -14.39 0.32 -15.56
CA ASP A 89 -14.80 1.40 -14.66
C ASP A 89 -13.60 2.03 -13.97
N ALA A 90 -12.62 1.23 -13.56
CA ALA A 90 -11.39 1.73 -12.94
C ALA A 90 -10.16 0.88 -13.34
N VAL A 91 -9.04 1.57 -13.51
CA VAL A 91 -7.73 0.94 -13.69
C VAL A 91 -6.97 0.98 -12.37
N VAL A 92 -6.48 -0.17 -11.94
CA VAL A 92 -5.45 -0.26 -10.90
C VAL A 92 -4.09 -0.14 -11.57
N GLU A 93 -3.45 1.02 -11.43
CA GLU A 93 -2.12 1.29 -11.97
C GLU A 93 -1.06 0.75 -10.98
N ALA A 94 -0.51 -0.41 -11.30
CA ALA A 94 0.41 -1.17 -10.44
C ALA A 94 1.79 -1.41 -11.07
N THR A 95 2.14 -0.72 -12.16
CA THR A 95 3.46 -0.84 -12.79
C THR A 95 4.56 -0.16 -11.98
N GLY A 96 4.22 0.85 -11.18
CA GLY A 96 5.17 1.73 -10.51
C GLY A 96 5.95 2.66 -11.46
N VAL A 97 5.67 2.62 -12.76
CA VAL A 97 6.33 3.41 -13.82
C VAL A 97 5.57 4.70 -14.09
N PHE A 98 4.26 4.59 -14.30
CA PHE A 98 3.37 5.71 -14.61
C PHE A 98 2.93 6.39 -13.31
N ARG A 99 3.58 7.51 -12.96
CA ARG A 99 3.39 8.18 -11.67
C ARG A 99 3.09 9.67 -11.78
N LYS A 100 3.21 10.21 -13.00
CA LYS A 100 2.85 11.59 -13.30
C LYS A 100 1.39 11.68 -13.74
N ARG A 101 0.73 12.80 -13.45
CA ARG A 101 -0.66 13.05 -13.85
C ARG A 101 -0.89 12.80 -15.33
N GLU A 102 -0.07 13.41 -16.19
CA GLU A 102 -0.12 13.26 -17.65
C GLU A 102 -0.10 11.78 -18.12
N GLN A 103 0.67 10.94 -17.43
CA GLN A 103 0.76 9.52 -17.74
C GLN A 103 -0.50 8.75 -17.30
N LEU A 104 -1.09 9.15 -16.18
CA LEU A 104 -2.29 8.53 -15.62
C LEU A 104 -3.54 8.93 -16.41
N GLU A 105 -3.58 10.16 -16.94
CA GLU A 105 -4.64 10.65 -17.81
C GLU A 105 -4.78 9.82 -19.09
N GLN A 106 -3.70 9.19 -19.58
CA GLN A 106 -3.74 8.30 -20.73
C GLN A 106 -4.69 7.10 -20.53
N HIS A 107 -4.86 6.60 -19.30
CA HIS A 107 -5.86 5.57 -19.03
C HIS A 107 -7.28 6.10 -19.15
N LEU A 108 -7.50 7.36 -18.76
CA LEU A 108 -8.80 8.03 -18.90
C LEU A 108 -9.13 8.31 -20.38
N GLU A 109 -8.11 8.69 -21.17
CA GLU A 109 -8.22 8.87 -22.63
C GLU A 109 -8.54 7.54 -23.33
N ALA A 110 -8.00 6.44 -22.85
CA ALA A 110 -8.28 5.08 -23.30
C ALA A 110 -9.68 4.58 -22.89
N GLY A 111 -10.43 5.37 -22.12
CA GLY A 111 -11.82 5.13 -21.77
C GLY A 111 -12.05 4.52 -20.39
N ALA A 112 -11.05 4.44 -19.53
CA ALA A 112 -11.29 4.09 -18.13
C ALA A 112 -12.06 5.18 -17.40
N GLY A 113 -12.98 4.81 -16.53
CA GLY A 113 -13.72 5.76 -15.71
C GLY A 113 -12.81 6.46 -14.69
N ARG A 114 -11.93 5.71 -14.04
CA ARG A 114 -11.00 6.18 -12.98
C ARG A 114 -9.66 5.46 -13.02
N VAL A 115 -8.68 6.04 -12.34
CA VAL A 115 -7.36 5.43 -12.10
C VAL A 115 -7.09 5.40 -10.60
N VAL A 116 -6.79 4.21 -10.06
CA VAL A 116 -6.30 3.99 -8.71
C VAL A 116 -4.81 3.70 -8.79
N LEU A 117 -3.99 4.67 -8.40
CA LEU A 117 -2.54 4.57 -8.40
C LEU A 117 -2.05 3.87 -7.13
N THR A 118 -1.25 2.82 -7.27
CA THR A 118 -0.75 2.00 -6.15
C THR A 118 0.61 2.44 -5.60
N VAL A 119 1.03 3.63 -5.90
CA VAL A 119 2.27 4.26 -5.40
C VAL A 119 2.04 5.76 -5.21
N PRO A 120 2.86 6.48 -4.44
CA PRO A 120 2.77 7.94 -4.38
C PRO A 120 2.97 8.57 -5.76
N ALA A 121 2.09 9.51 -6.11
CA ALA A 121 2.21 10.29 -7.33
C ALA A 121 3.47 11.18 -7.29
N LYS A 122 4.00 11.54 -8.48
CA LYS A 122 5.15 12.45 -8.61
C LYS A 122 4.73 13.91 -8.72
N ASP A 123 3.49 14.16 -9.07
CA ASP A 123 2.86 15.46 -9.20
C ASP A 123 1.40 15.40 -8.68
N PRO A 124 0.72 16.53 -8.50
CA PRO A 124 -0.62 16.55 -7.93
C PRO A 124 -1.62 15.71 -8.75
N VAL A 125 -2.34 14.82 -8.07
CA VAL A 125 -3.49 14.06 -8.57
C VAL A 125 -4.77 14.60 -7.94
N ASP A 126 -5.94 14.07 -8.29
CA ASP A 126 -7.20 14.60 -7.78
C ASP A 126 -7.32 14.40 -6.28
N TYR A 127 -6.90 13.22 -5.78
CA TYR A 127 -6.89 12.94 -4.35
C TYR A 127 -5.84 11.89 -3.97
N THR A 128 -5.18 12.11 -2.84
CA THR A 128 -4.36 11.08 -2.18
C THR A 128 -5.10 10.63 -0.93
N VAL A 129 -5.49 9.35 -0.89
CA VAL A 129 -6.28 8.79 0.20
C VAL A 129 -5.48 7.81 1.05
N VAL A 130 -5.72 7.83 2.35
CA VAL A 130 -5.42 6.77 3.31
C VAL A 130 -6.71 6.47 4.05
N LEU A 131 -7.24 5.27 3.86
CA LEU A 131 -8.48 4.84 4.50
C LEU A 131 -8.32 4.80 6.03
N GLY A 132 -9.34 5.23 6.75
CA GLY A 132 -9.29 5.47 8.18
C GLY A 132 -8.74 6.84 8.57
N VAL A 133 -8.22 7.61 7.59
CA VAL A 133 -7.60 8.91 7.84
C VAL A 133 -8.35 10.05 7.15
N ASN A 134 -8.48 10.04 5.83
CA ASN A 134 -9.03 11.17 5.10
C ASN A 134 -10.02 10.79 3.99
N GLU A 135 -10.58 9.58 4.02
CA GLU A 135 -11.56 9.10 3.02
C GLU A 135 -12.80 9.97 2.92
N ASP A 136 -13.15 10.71 3.97
CA ASP A 136 -14.30 11.62 3.97
C ASP A 136 -14.17 12.77 2.94
N GLY A 137 -12.96 13.04 2.46
CA GLY A 137 -12.70 14.02 1.41
C GLY A 137 -12.86 13.48 -0.01
N LEU A 138 -13.02 12.15 -0.18
CA LEU A 138 -13.28 11.55 -1.49
C LEU A 138 -14.66 11.93 -2.03
N ASN A 139 -14.74 12.13 -3.35
CA ASN A 139 -16.01 12.38 -4.03
C ASN A 139 -15.96 11.89 -5.49
N GLU A 140 -17.13 11.82 -6.12
CA GLU A 140 -17.30 11.27 -7.48
C GLU A 140 -16.52 12.02 -8.58
N GLY A 141 -16.15 13.28 -8.34
CA GLY A 141 -15.34 14.08 -9.26
C GLY A 141 -13.87 13.66 -9.32
N HIS A 142 -13.38 12.91 -8.34
CA HIS A 142 -12.00 12.44 -8.32
C HIS A 142 -11.82 11.25 -9.26
N ARG A 143 -11.09 11.46 -10.33
CA ARG A 143 -10.83 10.44 -11.36
C ARG A 143 -9.45 9.79 -11.25
N ILE A 144 -8.47 10.48 -10.72
CA ILE A 144 -7.12 9.97 -10.48
C ILE A 144 -6.85 10.01 -8.98
N ILE A 145 -6.87 8.83 -8.36
CA ILE A 145 -6.77 8.68 -6.90
C ILE A 145 -5.51 7.89 -6.57
N SER A 146 -4.64 8.45 -5.73
CA SER A 146 -3.48 7.74 -5.18
C SER A 146 -3.85 7.09 -3.84
N ASN A 147 -3.59 5.79 -3.70
CA ASN A 147 -3.69 5.06 -2.43
C ASN A 147 -2.43 5.22 -1.55
N ALA A 148 -1.64 6.27 -1.79
CA ALA A 148 -0.38 6.57 -1.12
C ALA A 148 0.63 5.39 -1.17
N SER A 149 1.50 5.25 -0.16
CA SER A 149 2.42 4.12 -0.02
C SER A 149 2.00 3.17 1.09
N CYS A 150 2.54 1.95 1.10
CA CYS A 150 2.34 0.99 2.18
C CYS A 150 2.78 1.57 3.54
N THR A 151 3.93 2.24 3.59
CA THR A 151 4.44 2.90 4.80
C THR A 151 3.52 4.04 5.26
N THR A 152 2.98 4.84 4.32
CA THR A 152 2.02 5.90 4.66
C THR A 152 0.72 5.31 5.21
N ASN A 153 0.23 4.21 4.65
CA ASN A 153 -0.94 3.50 5.15
C ASN A 153 -0.74 2.92 6.55
N CYS A 154 0.48 2.52 6.90
CA CYS A 154 0.82 2.09 8.26
C CYS A 154 0.92 3.28 9.24
N LEU A 155 1.62 4.33 8.83
CA LEU A 155 1.97 5.46 9.70
C LEU A 155 0.79 6.41 9.97
N ALA A 156 0.01 6.77 8.94
CA ALA A 156 -0.99 7.82 9.04
C ALA A 156 -2.14 7.51 10.00
N PRO A 157 -2.72 6.29 10.06
CA PRO A 157 -3.72 5.94 11.06
C PRO A 157 -3.20 6.08 12.50
N MET A 158 -1.97 5.64 12.75
CA MET A 158 -1.34 5.77 14.08
C MET A 158 -1.05 7.24 14.41
N ALA A 159 -0.49 8.01 13.48
CA ALA A 159 -0.23 9.43 13.66
C ALA A 159 -1.53 10.20 13.96
N ARG A 160 -2.64 9.86 13.29
CA ARG A 160 -3.96 10.43 13.57
C ARG A 160 -4.42 10.15 15.01
N VAL A 161 -4.37 8.88 15.44
CA VAL A 161 -4.78 8.48 16.81
C VAL A 161 -3.98 9.24 17.86
N LEU A 162 -2.67 9.32 17.68
CA LEU A 162 -1.79 10.02 18.61
C LEU A 162 -2.01 11.54 18.62
N ASP A 163 -2.18 12.13 17.43
CA ASP A 163 -2.40 13.58 17.31
C ASP A 163 -3.75 14.01 17.89
N GLU A 164 -4.83 13.32 17.57
CA GLU A 164 -6.17 13.61 18.10
C GLU A 164 -6.24 13.44 19.64
N SER A 165 -5.51 12.47 20.19
CA SER A 165 -5.56 12.19 21.62
C SER A 165 -4.61 13.04 22.45
N PHE A 166 -3.39 13.23 21.95
CA PHE A 166 -2.30 13.79 22.75
C PHE A 166 -1.62 15.00 22.10
N GLY A 167 -1.87 15.27 20.81
CA GLY A 167 -1.19 16.30 20.01
C GLY A 167 0.25 15.94 19.68
N ILE A 168 0.60 15.88 18.41
CA ILE A 168 1.98 15.70 17.95
C ILE A 168 2.62 17.07 17.72
N GLU A 169 3.70 17.38 18.46
CA GLU A 169 4.50 18.59 18.25
C GLU A 169 5.51 18.39 17.12
N GLU A 170 6.29 17.32 17.19
CA GLU A 170 7.31 16.94 16.21
C GLU A 170 7.64 15.45 16.34
N GLY A 171 8.27 14.86 15.32
CA GLY A 171 8.67 13.46 15.41
C GLY A 171 9.58 13.00 14.28
N VAL A 172 10.16 11.83 14.48
CA VAL A 172 10.97 11.13 13.50
C VAL A 172 10.46 9.70 13.31
N ILE A 173 10.57 9.21 12.08
CA ILE A 173 10.27 7.82 11.75
C ILE A 173 11.50 7.14 11.16
N ASN A 174 11.64 5.86 11.47
CA ASN A 174 12.46 4.95 10.70
C ASN A 174 11.61 3.76 10.29
N THR A 175 11.42 3.54 8.99
CA THR A 175 10.81 2.28 8.56
C THR A 175 11.91 1.26 8.26
N VAL A 176 11.96 0.20 9.06
CA VAL A 176 12.73 -1.00 8.74
C VAL A 176 11.89 -1.81 7.76
N HIS A 177 12.30 -1.79 6.50
CA HIS A 177 11.44 -2.17 5.38
C HIS A 177 12.01 -3.36 4.62
N ALA A 178 11.17 -4.32 4.29
CA ALA A 178 11.49 -5.40 3.37
C ALA A 178 12.04 -4.85 2.04
N TYR A 179 12.89 -5.62 1.36
CA TYR A 179 13.36 -5.23 0.03
C TYR A 179 12.22 -5.26 -1.00
N THR A 180 12.35 -4.45 -2.04
CA THR A 180 11.36 -4.39 -3.14
C THR A 180 12.07 -4.45 -4.49
N ASN A 181 11.31 -4.67 -5.57
CA ASN A 181 11.84 -4.72 -6.94
C ASN A 181 12.54 -3.43 -7.41
N ASP A 182 12.41 -2.34 -6.66
CA ASP A 182 13.18 -1.11 -6.87
C ASP A 182 14.68 -1.29 -6.52
N GLN A 183 15.02 -2.30 -5.71
CA GLN A 183 16.39 -2.59 -5.31
C GLN A 183 17.06 -3.59 -6.28
N ARG A 184 18.37 -3.72 -6.15
CA ARG A 184 19.18 -4.62 -6.97
C ARG A 184 19.45 -5.93 -6.24
N LEU A 185 19.37 -7.04 -6.94
CA LEU A 185 19.74 -8.36 -6.38
C LEU A 185 21.25 -8.47 -6.18
N ALA A 186 22.04 -7.99 -7.15
CA ALA A 186 23.49 -7.91 -7.09
C ALA A 186 23.95 -6.44 -7.21
N ASP A 187 25.24 -6.16 -6.95
CA ASP A 187 25.82 -4.82 -7.08
C ASP A 187 25.80 -4.36 -8.55
N VAL A 188 24.78 -3.58 -8.93
CA VAL A 188 24.63 -2.99 -10.27
C VAL A 188 24.08 -1.56 -10.17
N PRO A 189 24.30 -0.69 -11.19
CA PRO A 189 23.93 0.72 -11.10
C PRO A 189 22.46 0.97 -10.76
N HIS A 190 22.24 1.94 -9.87
CA HIS A 190 20.97 2.52 -9.50
C HIS A 190 21.15 4.03 -9.27
N THR A 191 20.11 4.85 -9.44
CA THR A 191 20.16 6.30 -9.21
C THR A 191 20.45 6.66 -7.75
N ASP A 192 19.94 5.90 -6.80
CA ASP A 192 20.37 5.89 -5.41
C ASP A 192 21.53 4.87 -5.27
N TRP A 193 22.72 5.33 -4.98
CA TRP A 193 23.92 4.48 -4.91
C TRP A 193 23.85 3.42 -3.81
N ARG A 194 23.13 3.67 -2.72
CA ARG A 194 22.92 2.66 -1.68
C ARG A 194 22.00 1.54 -2.16
N ARG A 195 20.96 1.85 -2.96
CA ARG A 195 20.09 0.85 -3.58
C ARG A 195 20.73 0.08 -4.73
N SER A 196 21.92 0.48 -5.19
CA SER A 196 22.71 -0.30 -6.15
C SER A 196 23.40 -1.52 -5.54
N ARG A 197 23.38 -1.66 -4.21
CA ARG A 197 23.97 -2.79 -3.50
C ARG A 197 22.98 -3.95 -3.37
N ALA A 198 23.54 -5.18 -3.26
CA ALA A 198 22.77 -6.42 -3.15
C ALA A 198 21.76 -6.38 -1.98
N ALA A 199 20.48 -6.42 -2.31
CA ALA A 199 19.38 -6.19 -1.37
C ALA A 199 19.27 -7.26 -0.27
N ALA A 200 19.57 -8.52 -0.63
CA ALA A 200 19.46 -9.68 0.28
C ALA A 200 20.69 -9.85 1.20
N GLU A 201 21.72 -8.98 1.05
CA GLU A 201 22.99 -9.09 1.78
C GLU A 201 23.30 -7.85 2.64
N ASN A 202 22.50 -6.78 2.53
CA ASN A 202 22.80 -5.50 3.12
C ASN A 202 21.63 -4.87 3.85
N ILE A 203 21.93 -4.17 4.96
CA ILE A 203 21.03 -3.14 5.50
C ILE A 203 21.30 -1.86 4.71
N ILE A 204 20.28 -1.34 4.02
CA ILE A 204 20.43 -0.21 3.09
C ILE A 204 19.61 1.00 3.57
N PRO A 205 20.27 2.00 4.22
CA PRO A 205 19.61 3.27 4.54
C PRO A 205 19.26 4.03 3.26
N THR A 206 18.05 4.55 3.18
CA THR A 206 17.58 5.34 2.02
C THR A 206 16.48 6.32 2.42
N SER A 207 16.13 7.22 1.53
CA SER A 207 15.03 8.15 1.77
C SER A 207 13.67 7.46 1.76
N THR A 208 12.70 8.02 2.51
CA THR A 208 11.28 7.68 2.41
C THR A 208 10.45 8.94 2.25
N GLY A 209 9.44 8.89 1.41
CA GLY A 209 8.44 9.96 1.29
C GLY A 209 7.31 9.87 2.30
N ALA A 210 7.27 8.83 3.14
CA ALA A 210 6.13 8.56 4.01
C ALA A 210 5.86 9.66 5.03
N ALA A 211 6.89 10.23 5.66
CA ALA A 211 6.74 11.33 6.61
C ALA A 211 6.13 12.59 5.96
N LYS A 212 6.53 12.91 4.72
CA LYS A 212 5.94 14.00 3.94
C LYS A 212 4.49 13.69 3.56
N ALA A 213 4.23 12.47 3.10
CA ALA A 213 2.91 12.04 2.67
C ALA A 213 1.89 12.03 3.82
N VAL A 214 2.32 11.82 5.08
CA VAL A 214 1.43 12.00 6.25
C VAL A 214 0.93 13.43 6.32
N GLY A 215 1.77 14.43 6.07
CA GLY A 215 1.35 15.84 6.02
C GLY A 215 0.37 16.17 4.88
N GLU A 216 0.35 15.37 3.80
CA GLU A 216 -0.62 15.53 2.71
C GLU A 216 -2.01 15.01 3.10
N VAL A 217 -2.09 13.93 3.89
CA VAL A 217 -3.37 13.32 4.33
C VAL A 217 -3.82 13.80 5.72
N LEU A 218 -2.91 14.36 6.52
CA LEU A 218 -3.13 15.01 7.82
C LEU A 218 -2.46 16.38 7.82
N PRO A 219 -3.09 17.42 7.25
CA PRO A 219 -2.46 18.72 7.04
C PRO A 219 -1.90 19.39 8.31
N GLN A 220 -2.50 19.11 9.47
CA GLN A 220 -2.02 19.62 10.77
C GLN A 220 -0.66 19.04 11.19
N LEU A 221 -0.22 17.93 10.56
CA LEU A 221 1.10 17.33 10.77
C LEU A 221 2.13 17.72 9.70
N GLN A 222 1.78 18.58 8.77
CA GLN A 222 2.69 19.00 7.71
C GLN A 222 3.97 19.63 8.30
N GLY A 223 5.12 19.09 7.90
CA GLY A 223 6.44 19.55 8.35
C GLY A 223 6.85 19.13 9.76
N LYS A 224 5.97 18.47 10.52
CA LYS A 224 6.27 18.01 11.89
C LYS A 224 6.98 16.65 11.93
N LEU A 225 6.87 15.85 10.87
CA LEU A 225 7.47 14.52 10.81
C LEU A 225 8.58 14.46 9.76
N HIS A 226 9.69 13.84 10.12
CA HIS A 226 10.82 13.54 9.24
C HIS A 226 11.18 12.06 9.35
N GLY A 227 11.90 11.51 8.34
CA GLY A 227 12.28 10.11 8.47
C GLY A 227 13.11 9.57 7.33
N ILE A 228 13.57 8.35 7.59
CA ILE A 228 14.35 7.52 6.67
C ILE A 228 13.73 6.12 6.56
N ALA A 229 14.23 5.35 5.60
CA ALA A 229 14.00 3.91 5.52
C ALA A 229 15.32 3.17 5.66
N ALA A 230 15.31 2.06 6.38
CA ALA A 230 16.36 1.06 6.37
C ALA A 230 15.85 -0.20 5.69
N ARG A 231 16.28 -0.48 4.46
CA ARG A 231 15.94 -1.73 3.78
C ARG A 231 16.73 -2.88 4.37
N VAL A 232 16.06 -4.00 4.61
CA VAL A 232 16.65 -5.18 5.26
C VAL A 232 16.45 -6.43 4.40
N PRO A 233 17.27 -7.50 4.60
CA PRO A 233 17.22 -8.73 3.83
C PRO A 233 16.02 -9.64 4.16
N VAL A 234 14.80 -9.10 4.13
CA VAL A 234 13.55 -9.87 4.26
C VAL A 234 12.64 -9.56 3.07
N PRO A 235 11.89 -10.57 2.55
CA PRO A 235 11.11 -10.40 1.34
C PRO A 235 9.81 -9.62 1.56
N ASP A 236 9.25 -9.66 2.76
CA ASP A 236 8.00 -8.99 3.16
C ASP A 236 7.94 -8.85 4.68
N GLY A 237 7.02 -8.05 5.19
CA GLY A 237 6.89 -7.75 6.61
C GLY A 237 7.83 -6.63 7.05
N SER A 238 7.30 -5.43 7.10
CA SER A 238 7.99 -4.19 7.44
C SER A 238 7.50 -3.63 8.76
N VAL A 239 8.28 -2.73 9.37
CA VAL A 239 7.91 -2.08 10.62
C VAL A 239 8.25 -0.59 10.59
N VAL A 240 7.33 0.25 11.06
CA VAL A 240 7.56 1.67 11.36
C VAL A 240 7.90 1.82 12.83
N ASP A 241 9.07 2.39 13.10
CA ASP A 241 9.49 2.87 14.41
C ASP A 241 9.24 4.38 14.44
N LEU A 242 8.19 4.79 15.14
CA LEU A 242 7.77 6.19 15.26
C LEU A 242 8.16 6.75 16.62
N PHE A 243 8.91 7.83 16.60
CA PHE A 243 9.29 8.56 17.79
C PHE A 243 8.74 9.99 17.72
N VAL A 244 7.87 10.37 18.68
CA VAL A 244 7.21 11.68 18.69
C VAL A 244 7.30 12.37 20.03
N LYS A 245 7.34 13.69 19.99
CA LYS A 245 7.10 14.55 21.14
C LYS A 245 5.64 14.95 21.14
N LEU A 246 4.95 14.66 22.25
CA LEU A 246 3.53 14.93 22.44
C LEU A 246 3.27 16.28 23.11
N GLY A 247 2.13 16.87 22.83
CA GLY A 247 1.63 18.07 23.50
C GLY A 247 1.22 17.83 24.95
N LYS A 248 0.74 16.61 25.25
CA LYS A 248 0.31 16.21 26.59
C LYS A 248 1.33 15.26 27.23
N ARG A 249 1.31 15.19 28.55
CA ARG A 249 1.98 14.13 29.31
C ARG A 249 1.17 12.85 29.22
N VAL A 250 1.84 11.72 29.08
CA VAL A 250 1.24 10.39 28.93
C VAL A 250 2.04 9.34 29.69
N THR A 251 1.36 8.25 30.04
CA THR A 251 1.97 6.99 30.45
C THR A 251 1.87 5.96 29.33
N VAL A 252 2.60 4.85 29.44
CA VAL A 252 2.47 3.71 28.52
C VAL A 252 1.02 3.20 28.50
N ASP A 253 0.39 3.08 29.65
CA ASP A 253 -0.99 2.59 29.79
C ASP A 253 -2.00 3.52 29.10
N ASP A 254 -1.83 4.85 29.20
CA ASP A 254 -2.69 5.82 28.52
C ASP A 254 -2.64 5.61 27.00
N VAL A 255 -1.43 5.46 26.44
CA VAL A 255 -1.23 5.26 25.01
C VAL A 255 -1.83 3.93 24.57
N ASN A 256 -1.51 2.84 25.27
CA ASN A 256 -2.01 1.50 24.95
C ASN A 256 -3.54 1.44 25.01
N ALA A 257 -4.18 2.09 25.99
CA ALA A 257 -5.63 2.16 26.11
C ALA A 257 -6.27 2.90 24.92
N VAL A 258 -5.70 4.05 24.53
CA VAL A 258 -6.21 4.84 23.41
C VAL A 258 -6.08 4.07 22.10
N VAL A 259 -4.92 3.43 21.84
CA VAL A 259 -4.70 2.69 20.61
C VAL A 259 -5.59 1.45 20.53
N ARG A 260 -5.81 0.74 21.65
CA ARG A 260 -6.73 -0.39 21.74
C ARG A 260 -8.16 0.06 21.39
N ALA A 261 -8.66 1.12 22.01
CA ALA A 261 -9.98 1.66 21.71
C ALA A 261 -10.11 2.12 20.24
N ALA A 262 -9.07 2.72 19.68
CA ALA A 262 -9.05 3.13 18.29
C ALA A 262 -9.11 1.94 17.34
N SER A 263 -8.40 0.84 17.62
CA SER A 263 -8.40 -0.38 16.80
C SER A 263 -9.78 -1.08 16.77
N GLU A 264 -10.59 -0.89 17.79
CA GLU A 264 -11.94 -1.45 17.90
C GLU A 264 -13.03 -0.49 17.36
N SER A 265 -12.65 0.72 16.95
CA SER A 265 -13.58 1.72 16.43
C SER A 265 -14.11 1.35 15.05
N GLN A 266 -15.30 1.86 14.70
CA GLN A 266 -15.86 1.67 13.35
C GLN A 266 -14.94 2.20 12.25
N ARG A 267 -14.19 3.27 12.52
CA ARG A 267 -13.32 3.92 11.52
C ARG A 267 -12.03 3.14 11.26
N LEU A 268 -11.42 2.60 12.29
CA LEU A 268 -10.10 1.94 12.20
C LEU A 268 -10.17 0.43 12.34
N GLY A 269 -11.33 -0.15 12.62
CA GLY A 269 -11.54 -1.59 12.61
C GLY A 269 -11.17 -2.17 11.22
N GLY A 270 -10.29 -3.19 11.21
CA GLY A 270 -9.74 -3.77 9.98
C GLY A 270 -8.62 -2.96 9.31
N ILE A 271 -8.27 -1.76 9.83
CA ILE A 271 -7.16 -0.92 9.37
C ILE A 271 -6.02 -0.91 10.40
N LEU A 272 -6.33 -0.65 11.66
CA LEU A 272 -5.41 -0.69 12.79
C LEU A 272 -5.70 -1.91 13.63
N GLN A 273 -4.68 -2.73 13.89
CA GLN A 273 -4.75 -3.86 14.82
C GLN A 273 -3.92 -3.54 16.07
N TYR A 274 -4.45 -3.87 17.26
CA TYR A 274 -3.68 -3.88 18.50
C TYR A 274 -3.12 -5.27 18.75
N SER A 275 -1.84 -5.39 19.07
CA SER A 275 -1.19 -6.65 19.44
C SER A 275 -0.39 -6.49 20.73
N ASP A 276 -0.58 -7.44 21.64
CA ASP A 276 0.25 -7.65 22.85
C ASP A 276 1.06 -8.95 22.76
N ILE A 277 1.07 -9.58 21.59
CA ILE A 277 1.83 -10.80 21.29
C ILE A 277 3.19 -10.41 20.74
N PRO A 278 4.30 -11.04 21.16
CA PRO A 278 5.62 -10.80 20.62
C PRO A 278 5.72 -11.37 19.19
N ILE A 279 5.51 -10.51 18.19
CA ILE A 279 5.52 -10.86 16.76
C ILE A 279 6.80 -10.38 16.07
N VAL A 280 7.11 -11.03 14.94
CA VAL A 280 8.19 -10.66 14.03
C VAL A 280 7.69 -10.57 12.59
N SER A 281 8.54 -10.16 11.66
CA SER A 281 8.14 -9.88 10.27
C SER A 281 7.38 -11.01 9.56
N THR A 282 7.71 -12.28 9.83
CA THR A 282 7.03 -13.42 9.20
C THR A 282 5.62 -13.67 9.73
N ASP A 283 5.31 -13.21 10.95
CA ASP A 283 4.01 -13.43 11.58
C ASP A 283 2.92 -12.53 11.00
N ILE A 284 3.32 -11.48 10.31
CA ILE A 284 2.37 -10.51 9.74
C ILE A 284 2.16 -10.68 8.23
N ILE A 285 2.83 -11.64 7.60
CA ILE A 285 2.63 -11.95 6.18
C ILE A 285 1.20 -12.44 5.97
N GLY A 286 0.48 -11.84 5.01
CA GLY A 286 -0.93 -12.11 4.75
C GLY A 286 -1.90 -11.37 5.70
N ASN A 287 -1.42 -10.57 6.64
CA ASN A 287 -2.30 -9.77 7.50
C ASN A 287 -2.89 -8.60 6.71
N SER A 288 -4.22 -8.46 6.77
CA SER A 288 -4.96 -7.45 6.01
C SER A 288 -4.93 -6.04 6.61
N HIS A 289 -4.47 -5.88 7.85
CA HIS A 289 -4.42 -4.56 8.48
C HIS A 289 -3.28 -3.72 7.89
N SER A 290 -3.51 -2.41 7.79
CA SER A 290 -2.49 -1.45 7.34
C SER A 290 -1.43 -1.18 8.39
N SER A 291 -1.80 -1.30 9.66
CA SER A 291 -0.95 -0.97 10.81
C SER A 291 -1.26 -1.94 11.95
N ILE A 292 -0.25 -2.65 12.43
CA ILE A 292 -0.36 -3.57 13.55
C ILE A 292 0.50 -3.01 14.67
N TYR A 293 -0.16 -2.41 15.65
CA TYR A 293 0.51 -1.79 16.80
C TYR A 293 1.05 -2.85 17.75
N ASP A 294 2.36 -2.76 18.05
CA ASP A 294 3.03 -3.65 19.00
C ASP A 294 3.11 -2.98 20.37
N ALA A 295 2.16 -3.32 21.24
CA ALA A 295 2.05 -2.71 22.55
C ALA A 295 3.24 -3.02 23.49
N GLY A 296 3.97 -4.11 23.23
CA GLY A 296 5.15 -4.49 23.98
C GLY A 296 6.34 -3.53 23.80
N PHE A 297 6.33 -2.72 22.73
CA PHE A 297 7.37 -1.74 22.45
C PHE A 297 6.96 -0.29 22.66
N THR A 298 5.80 -0.04 23.31
CA THR A 298 5.43 1.31 23.73
C THR A 298 6.39 1.82 24.78
N GLY A 299 7.08 2.91 24.50
CA GLY A 299 8.04 3.53 25.41
C GLY A 299 7.77 5.01 25.61
N VAL A 300 7.73 5.45 26.87
CA VAL A 300 7.55 6.86 27.23
C VAL A 300 8.78 7.35 28.01
N THR A 301 9.34 8.49 27.60
CA THR A 301 10.45 9.14 28.27
C THR A 301 10.09 10.59 28.56
N ALA A 302 10.45 11.09 29.76
CA ALA A 302 10.15 12.44 30.20
C ALA A 302 8.66 12.84 29.98
N ASP A 303 7.76 11.88 30.20
CA ASP A 303 6.29 11.99 30.14
C ASP A 303 5.69 12.45 28.80
N ARG A 304 6.52 12.86 27.82
CA ARG A 304 6.06 13.47 26.56
C ARG A 304 6.73 12.90 25.31
N TYR A 305 7.83 12.17 25.45
CA TYR A 305 8.51 11.54 24.31
C TYR A 305 8.04 10.09 24.22
N LEU A 306 7.27 9.83 23.18
CA LEU A 306 6.66 8.53 22.93
C LEU A 306 7.40 7.83 21.78
N ARG A 307 7.67 6.55 21.98
CA ARG A 307 8.06 5.62 20.92
C ARG A 307 6.96 4.57 20.76
N VAL A 308 6.56 4.30 19.51
CA VAL A 308 5.65 3.22 19.15
C VAL A 308 6.17 2.45 17.94
N LEU A 309 5.86 1.18 17.91
CA LEU A 309 6.24 0.27 16.84
C LEU A 309 4.99 -0.25 16.13
N ASN A 310 4.96 -0.15 14.81
CA ASN A 310 3.83 -0.59 14.00
C ASN A 310 4.31 -1.48 12.84
N TRP A 311 3.88 -2.75 12.86
CA TRP A 311 4.14 -3.70 11.78
C TRP A 311 3.14 -3.53 10.64
N TYR A 312 3.54 -3.93 9.44
CA TYR A 312 2.65 -3.98 8.27
C TYR A 312 3.16 -4.93 7.20
N ASP A 313 2.24 -5.69 6.63
CA ASP A 313 2.51 -6.40 5.38
C ASP A 313 2.51 -5.37 4.24
N ASN A 314 3.69 -5.10 3.70
CA ASN A 314 3.86 -4.04 2.69
C ASN A 314 3.30 -4.40 1.32
N GLU A 315 2.90 -5.66 1.10
CA GLU A 315 2.28 -6.14 -0.14
C GLU A 315 0.80 -6.47 0.06
N TRP A 316 0.46 -7.41 0.94
CA TRP A 316 -0.91 -7.89 1.14
C TRP A 316 -1.79 -6.87 1.84
N GLY A 317 -1.37 -6.37 3.00
CA GLY A 317 -2.14 -5.35 3.74
C GLY A 317 -2.39 -4.11 2.90
N TYR A 318 -1.38 -3.67 2.13
CA TYR A 318 -1.53 -2.58 1.18
C TYR A 318 -2.52 -2.90 0.05
N SER A 319 -2.47 -4.11 -0.51
CA SER A 319 -3.38 -4.55 -1.58
C SER A 319 -4.82 -4.68 -1.07
N CYS A 320 -5.03 -5.02 0.20
CA CYS A 320 -6.34 -4.96 0.84
C CYS A 320 -6.90 -3.53 0.86
N ARG A 321 -6.07 -2.51 1.06
CA ARG A 321 -6.52 -1.10 0.98
C ARG A 321 -6.91 -0.69 -0.43
N VAL A 322 -6.24 -1.22 -1.46
CA VAL A 322 -6.68 -1.03 -2.86
C VAL A 322 -8.08 -1.62 -3.07
N ARG A 323 -8.33 -2.84 -2.58
CA ARG A 323 -9.68 -3.45 -2.60
C ARG A 323 -10.72 -2.58 -1.91
N ASP A 324 -10.41 -2.10 -0.70
CA ASP A 324 -11.36 -1.31 0.10
C ASP A 324 -11.66 0.04 -0.55
N LEU A 325 -10.67 0.67 -1.18
CA LEU A 325 -10.87 1.88 -1.97
C LEU A 325 -11.78 1.61 -3.17
N LEU A 326 -11.55 0.52 -3.92
CA LEU A 326 -12.42 0.12 -5.02
C LEU A 326 -13.85 -0.16 -4.56
N ALA A 327 -14.02 -0.82 -3.41
CA ALA A 327 -15.33 -1.07 -2.82
C ALA A 327 -16.05 0.23 -2.41
N LEU A 328 -15.29 1.22 -1.92
CA LEU A 328 -15.84 2.52 -1.55
C LEU A 328 -16.35 3.31 -2.77
N ILE A 329 -15.59 3.28 -3.87
CA ILE A 329 -15.91 4.05 -5.08
C ILE A 329 -16.77 3.30 -6.11
N LYS A 330 -17.14 2.04 -5.85
CA LYS A 330 -17.77 1.19 -6.87
C LYS A 330 -19.17 1.65 -7.34
N ASN A 331 -19.83 2.49 -6.56
CA ASN A 331 -21.19 2.97 -6.85
C ASN A 331 -21.19 4.41 -7.39
N TRP A 332 -20.04 4.97 -7.74
CA TRP A 332 -19.88 6.33 -8.28
C TRP A 332 -20.11 6.39 -9.79
#